data_3f89a0e8f7b35d8165d4cc006cc9d955
#
_entry.id   3f89a0e8f7b35d8165d4cc006cc9d955
#
_cell.length_a   1.000
_cell.length_b   1.000
_cell.length_c   1.000
_cell.angle_alpha   90.00
_cell.angle_beta   90.00
_cell.angle_gamma   90.00
#
_symmetry.space_group_name_H-M   'P 1'
#
loop_
_entity.id
_entity.type
_entity.pdbx_description
1 polymer ?
#
loop_
_entity_poly.entity_id
_entity_poly.type
_entity_poly.pdbx_seq_one_letter_code
_entity_poly.pdbx_strand_id
1 'polypeptide(L)'
;MAAKNKPGFLFAYSYWDVIPVVFGILHFAYLIGMFLWFDRLPWYANVLLGLVYAVSISWNINGISHNFIHNPYFKSEFLNRIFSLLESVTMVFSQTFYDAVHKRHHIGNSDRPDANGNTIDWLSIYRYGSNGEPENVWAYTFKSYFRDDPAEIYREIKKRNPGLARFGVFEILCSVLLVLVGFVLNWKFMLFMVPFYYLGHCLSSLNGWYEHWRGNPDLPIAWGVSSYSKLYNLIWFNNGYHAEHHYRPKHHWTKMHELHLQIADKQKEAGVHVITWSHGLGFLQPK
;
A
#
# COMPACT_ATOMS: atom_id res chain seq x y z
N MET A 1 11.40 3.03 31.84
CA MET A 1 10.37 1.95 31.82
C MET A 1 9.41 2.23 30.69
N ALA A 2 9.52 1.54 29.58
CA ALA A 2 8.57 1.69 28.47
C ALA A 2 7.22 1.11 28.91
N ALA A 3 6.18 1.93 28.91
CA ALA A 3 4.82 1.46 29.18
C ALA A 3 4.51 0.32 28.20
N LYS A 4 4.30 -0.89 28.70
CA LYS A 4 3.80 -2.00 27.91
C LYS A 4 2.42 -1.58 27.38
N ASN A 5 2.34 -1.13 26.14
CA ASN A 5 1.08 -0.89 25.46
C ASN A 5 0.33 -2.23 25.38
N LYS A 6 -0.47 -2.54 26.37
CA LYS A 6 -1.34 -3.71 26.33
C LYS A 6 -2.37 -3.47 25.22
N PRO A 7 -2.61 -4.47 24.35
CA PRO A 7 -3.68 -4.37 23.36
C PRO A 7 -4.99 -4.08 24.10
N GLY A 8 -5.74 -3.09 23.64
CA GLY A 8 -7.06 -2.74 24.18
C GLY A 8 -8.06 -3.88 24.01
N PHE A 9 -9.28 -3.73 24.49
CA PHE A 9 -10.36 -4.70 24.32
C PHE A 9 -10.64 -4.99 22.83
N LEU A 10 -10.56 -3.98 21.96
CA LEU A 10 -10.93 -4.02 20.55
C LEU A 10 -9.77 -4.43 19.62
N PHE A 11 -8.57 -3.86 19.83
CA PHE A 11 -7.42 -4.00 18.93
C PHE A 11 -6.55 -5.20 19.27
N ALA A 12 -5.96 -5.82 18.24
CA ALA A 12 -5.16 -7.03 18.38
C ALA A 12 -3.75 -6.76 18.91
N TYR A 13 -3.11 -5.67 18.45
CA TYR A 13 -1.69 -5.41 18.70
C TYR A 13 -1.45 -4.16 19.52
N SER A 14 -2.12 -3.06 19.21
CA SER A 14 -1.92 -1.77 19.86
C SER A 14 -3.20 -0.95 19.89
N TYR A 15 -3.44 -0.18 20.95
CA TYR A 15 -4.54 0.79 20.94
C TYR A 15 -4.31 1.94 19.93
N TRP A 16 -3.06 2.16 19.50
CA TRP A 16 -2.74 3.12 18.45
C TRP A 16 -3.32 2.76 17.08
N ASP A 17 -3.76 1.51 16.89
CA ASP A 17 -4.46 1.09 15.68
C ASP A 17 -5.80 1.80 15.46
N VAL A 18 -6.29 2.50 16.49
CA VAL A 18 -7.44 3.42 16.34
C VAL A 18 -7.14 4.52 15.31
N ILE A 19 -5.90 4.97 15.20
CA ILE A 19 -5.53 6.08 14.30
C ILE A 19 -5.70 5.67 12.83
N PRO A 20 -5.05 4.64 12.29
CA PRO A 20 -5.26 4.21 10.91
C PRO A 20 -6.71 3.78 10.65
N VAL A 21 -7.41 3.17 11.61
CA VAL A 21 -8.83 2.82 11.45
C VAL A 21 -9.70 4.06 11.28
N VAL A 22 -9.52 5.09 12.11
CA VAL A 22 -10.28 6.35 12.00
C VAL A 22 -9.98 7.03 10.66
N PHE A 23 -8.73 7.06 10.24
CA PHE A 23 -8.37 7.65 8.95
C PHE A 23 -8.89 6.85 7.75
N GLY A 24 -8.96 5.53 7.81
CA GLY A 24 -9.62 4.72 6.78
C GLY A 24 -11.11 5.06 6.64
N ILE A 25 -11.82 5.18 7.77
CA ILE A 25 -13.22 5.62 7.79
C ILE A 25 -13.36 7.06 7.24
N LEU A 26 -12.48 7.97 7.64
CA LEU A 26 -12.50 9.35 7.15
C LEU A 26 -12.17 9.44 5.66
N HIS A 27 -11.32 8.55 5.12
CA HIS A 27 -11.04 8.50 3.69
C HIS A 27 -12.28 8.10 2.89
N PHE A 28 -13.03 7.10 3.35
CA PHE A 28 -14.32 6.75 2.76
C PHE A 28 -15.32 7.92 2.85
N ALA A 29 -15.46 8.53 4.03
CA ALA A 29 -16.33 9.68 4.23
C ALA A 29 -15.94 10.87 3.34
N TYR A 30 -14.64 11.06 3.08
CA TYR A 30 -14.12 12.08 2.17
C TYR A 30 -14.58 11.82 0.72
N LEU A 31 -14.45 10.59 0.23
CA LEU A 31 -14.95 10.19 -1.10
C LEU A 31 -16.45 10.47 -1.24
N ILE A 32 -17.25 10.05 -0.27
CA ILE A 32 -18.70 10.30 -0.25
C ILE A 32 -18.99 11.81 -0.17
N GLY A 33 -18.26 12.56 0.66
CA GLY A 33 -18.39 14.01 0.75
C GLY A 33 -18.14 14.70 -0.59
N MET A 34 -17.08 14.33 -1.30
CA MET A 34 -16.79 14.84 -2.65
C MET A 34 -17.94 14.54 -3.61
N PHE A 35 -18.49 13.31 -3.60
CA PHE A 35 -19.61 12.93 -4.42
C PHE A 35 -20.86 13.79 -4.17
N LEU A 36 -21.21 14.00 -2.90
CA LEU A 36 -22.42 14.75 -2.51
C LEU A 36 -22.33 16.26 -2.79
N TRP A 37 -21.13 16.82 -2.76
CA TRP A 37 -20.91 18.27 -2.93
C TRP A 37 -20.42 18.66 -4.31
N PHE A 38 -20.12 17.72 -5.20
CA PHE A 38 -19.50 17.95 -6.51
C PHE A 38 -20.18 19.03 -7.33
N ASP A 39 -21.52 18.94 -7.48
CA ASP A 39 -22.29 19.90 -8.29
C ASP A 39 -22.51 21.26 -7.61
N ARG A 40 -22.15 21.36 -6.31
CA ARG A 40 -22.28 22.61 -5.52
C ARG A 40 -20.99 23.41 -5.45
N LEU A 41 -19.88 22.75 -5.68
CA LEU A 41 -18.56 23.38 -5.58
C LEU A 41 -18.11 23.93 -6.94
N PRO A 42 -17.33 25.02 -6.96
CA PRO A 42 -16.73 25.50 -8.19
C PRO A 42 -15.69 24.48 -8.70
N TRP A 43 -15.45 24.47 -10.00
CA TRP A 43 -14.56 23.47 -10.65
C TRP A 43 -13.16 23.40 -10.03
N TYR A 44 -12.56 24.55 -9.67
CA TYR A 44 -11.21 24.60 -9.08
C TYR A 44 -11.16 23.96 -7.68
N ALA A 45 -12.23 24.08 -6.90
CA ALA A 45 -12.34 23.39 -5.61
C ALA A 45 -12.43 21.87 -5.82
N ASN A 46 -13.23 21.41 -6.79
CA ASN A 46 -13.30 19.99 -7.15
C ASN A 46 -11.93 19.46 -7.60
N VAL A 47 -11.17 20.21 -8.41
CA VAL A 47 -9.82 19.83 -8.84
C VAL A 47 -8.88 19.71 -7.63
N LEU A 48 -8.88 20.69 -6.72
CA LEU A 48 -8.06 20.64 -5.51
C LEU A 48 -8.41 19.43 -4.65
N LEU A 49 -9.71 19.18 -4.43
CA LEU A 49 -10.16 18.00 -3.69
C LEU A 49 -9.76 16.69 -4.41
N GLY A 50 -9.86 16.64 -5.73
CA GLY A 50 -9.40 15.50 -6.53
C GLY A 50 -7.90 15.23 -6.37
N LEU A 51 -7.05 16.26 -6.35
CA LEU A 51 -5.61 16.12 -6.08
C LEU A 51 -5.34 15.62 -4.67
N VAL A 52 -6.06 16.12 -3.66
CA VAL A 52 -5.97 15.62 -2.29
C VAL A 52 -6.40 14.14 -2.25
N TYR A 53 -7.45 13.76 -2.98
CA TYR A 53 -7.88 12.36 -3.08
C TYR A 53 -6.80 11.48 -3.72
N ALA A 54 -6.15 11.92 -4.80
CA ALA A 54 -5.05 11.17 -5.40
C ALA A 54 -3.91 10.91 -4.40
N VAL A 55 -3.49 11.93 -3.65
CA VAL A 55 -2.48 11.76 -2.60
C VAL A 55 -2.98 10.83 -1.49
N SER A 56 -4.25 10.93 -1.09
CA SER A 56 -4.83 10.10 -0.03
C SER A 56 -4.95 8.62 -0.42
N ILE A 57 -5.13 8.28 -1.70
CA ILE A 57 -5.04 6.89 -2.19
C ILE A 57 -3.64 6.32 -1.94
N SER A 58 -2.59 7.01 -2.41
CA SER A 58 -1.21 6.57 -2.19
C SER A 58 -0.88 6.46 -0.70
N TRP A 59 -1.31 7.44 0.10
CA TRP A 59 -1.13 7.43 1.54
C TRP A 59 -1.84 6.25 2.22
N ASN A 60 -3.09 5.95 1.83
CA ASN A 60 -3.84 4.83 2.40
C ASN A 60 -3.20 3.49 2.01
N ILE A 61 -2.88 3.28 0.73
CA ILE A 61 -2.26 2.04 0.26
C ILE A 61 -0.96 1.74 1.02
N ASN A 62 -0.05 2.72 1.10
CA ASN A 62 1.29 2.53 1.68
C ASN A 62 1.32 2.67 3.22
N GLY A 63 0.28 3.25 3.82
CA GLY A 63 0.21 3.46 5.27
C GLY A 63 -0.83 2.59 5.96
N ILE A 64 -2.12 2.80 5.66
CA ILE A 64 -3.23 2.17 6.38
C ILE A 64 -3.43 0.72 5.94
N SER A 65 -3.67 0.51 4.64
CA SER A 65 -3.89 -0.83 4.06
C SER A 65 -2.66 -1.73 4.20
N HIS A 66 -1.47 -1.20 3.95
CA HIS A 66 -0.21 -1.92 4.10
C HIS A 66 -0.03 -2.46 5.53
N ASN A 67 -0.21 -1.60 6.54
CA ASN A 67 -0.12 -2.05 7.92
C ASN A 67 -1.24 -3.05 8.29
N PHE A 68 -2.46 -2.85 7.76
CA PHE A 68 -3.59 -3.73 8.01
C PHE A 68 -3.38 -5.16 7.48
N ILE A 69 -2.86 -5.33 6.27
CA ILE A 69 -2.64 -6.66 5.68
C ILE A 69 -1.55 -7.46 6.41
N HIS A 70 -0.57 -6.79 7.03
CA HIS A 70 0.45 -7.45 7.85
C HIS A 70 -0.02 -7.76 9.27
N ASN A 71 -0.76 -6.85 9.87
CA ASN A 71 -1.22 -6.90 11.25
C ASN A 71 -2.69 -6.45 11.30
N PRO A 72 -3.66 -7.33 11.00
CA PRO A 72 -5.08 -6.97 11.05
C PRO A 72 -5.44 -6.33 12.39
N TYR A 73 -6.02 -5.14 12.35
CA TYR A 73 -6.12 -4.25 13.52
C TYR A 73 -6.97 -4.80 14.65
N PHE A 74 -8.03 -5.54 14.33
CA PHE A 74 -9.01 -5.98 15.33
C PHE A 74 -8.76 -7.41 15.80
N LYS A 75 -9.13 -7.70 17.05
CA LYS A 75 -9.18 -9.07 17.56
C LYS A 75 -10.29 -9.89 16.91
N SER A 76 -11.36 -9.22 16.49
CA SER A 76 -12.49 -9.83 15.82
C SER A 76 -12.23 -9.97 14.31
N GLU A 77 -12.25 -11.21 13.82
CA GLU A 77 -12.19 -11.50 12.38
C GLU A 77 -13.33 -10.81 11.61
N PHE A 78 -14.51 -10.73 12.19
CA PHE A 78 -15.64 -10.02 11.60
C PHE A 78 -15.36 -8.53 11.39
N LEU A 79 -14.76 -7.84 12.37
CA LEU A 79 -14.39 -6.44 12.24
C LEU A 79 -13.25 -6.24 11.24
N ASN A 80 -12.30 -7.18 11.16
CA ASN A 80 -11.26 -7.15 10.13
C ASN A 80 -11.86 -7.27 8.72
N ARG A 81 -12.89 -8.13 8.52
CA ARG A 81 -13.58 -8.24 7.24
C ARG A 81 -14.38 -6.98 6.89
N ILE A 82 -15.04 -6.37 7.86
CA ILE A 82 -15.73 -5.07 7.65
C ILE A 82 -14.73 -4.00 7.23
N PHE A 83 -13.60 -3.90 7.93
CA PHE A 83 -12.57 -2.91 7.60
C PHE A 83 -11.92 -3.19 6.24
N SER A 84 -11.63 -4.45 5.91
CA SER A 84 -11.16 -4.89 4.60
C SER A 84 -12.14 -4.48 3.48
N LEU A 85 -13.45 -4.69 3.69
CA LEU A 85 -14.47 -4.25 2.74
C LEU A 85 -14.53 -2.73 2.61
N LEU A 86 -14.46 -1.99 3.72
CA LEU A 86 -14.43 -0.53 3.72
C LEU A 86 -13.25 -0.01 2.88
N GLU A 87 -12.05 -0.52 3.12
CA GLU A 87 -10.85 -0.15 2.36
C GLU A 87 -10.98 -0.55 0.88
N SER A 88 -11.55 -1.72 0.60
CA SER A 88 -11.77 -2.20 -0.78
C SER A 88 -12.69 -1.27 -1.57
N VAL A 89 -13.81 -0.85 -1.00
CA VAL A 89 -14.75 0.06 -1.68
C VAL A 89 -14.22 1.49 -1.76
N THR A 90 -13.41 1.91 -0.79
CA THR A 90 -12.79 3.25 -0.77
C THR A 90 -11.76 3.39 -1.90
N MET A 91 -10.96 2.36 -2.13
CA MET A 91 -9.88 2.37 -3.11
C MET A 91 -10.22 1.61 -4.40
N VAL A 92 -11.43 1.07 -4.50
CA VAL A 92 -11.97 0.35 -5.67
C VAL A 92 -11.08 -0.83 -6.10
N PHE A 93 -10.45 -1.51 -5.13
CA PHE A 93 -9.77 -2.79 -5.34
C PHE A 93 -9.83 -3.67 -4.08
N SER A 94 -9.78 -5.01 -4.26
CA SER A 94 -9.90 -5.93 -3.14
C SER A 94 -8.67 -5.93 -2.24
N GLN A 95 -8.87 -5.65 -0.94
CA GLN A 95 -7.81 -5.76 0.08
C GLN A 95 -7.33 -7.20 0.24
N THR A 96 -8.22 -8.17 0.07
CA THR A 96 -7.86 -9.60 0.07
C THR A 96 -6.90 -9.95 -1.08
N PHE A 97 -7.11 -9.37 -2.26
CA PHE A 97 -6.21 -9.58 -3.41
C PHE A 97 -4.89 -8.84 -3.21
N TYR A 98 -4.95 -7.62 -2.69
CA TYR A 98 -3.75 -6.85 -2.33
C TYR A 98 -2.89 -7.61 -1.30
N ASP A 99 -3.49 -8.16 -0.25
CA ASP A 99 -2.79 -8.99 0.74
C ASP A 99 -2.06 -10.17 0.08
N ALA A 100 -2.69 -10.85 -0.88
CA ALA A 100 -2.07 -11.98 -1.59
C ALA A 100 -0.88 -11.55 -2.46
N VAL A 101 -1.02 -10.46 -3.23
CA VAL A 101 0.05 -9.89 -4.06
C VAL A 101 1.20 -9.42 -3.17
N HIS A 102 0.89 -8.71 -2.09
CA HIS A 102 1.88 -8.17 -1.18
C HIS A 102 2.64 -9.24 -0.38
N LYS A 103 1.97 -10.32 0.03
CA LYS A 103 2.65 -11.49 0.62
C LYS A 103 3.62 -12.15 -0.35
N ARG A 104 3.24 -12.22 -1.63
CA ARG A 104 4.12 -12.71 -2.70
C ARG A 104 5.31 -11.78 -2.91
N HIS A 105 5.09 -10.47 -2.84
CA HIS A 105 6.13 -9.46 -2.85
C HIS A 105 7.16 -9.67 -1.73
N HIS A 106 6.74 -9.93 -0.50
CA HIS A 106 7.65 -10.26 0.60
C HIS A 106 8.42 -11.58 0.42
N ILE A 107 7.92 -12.52 -0.37
CA ILE A 107 8.64 -13.77 -0.68
C ILE A 107 9.72 -13.50 -1.73
N GLY A 108 9.39 -12.77 -2.78
CA GLY A 108 10.29 -12.47 -3.90
C GLY A 108 11.24 -11.31 -3.62
N ASN A 109 10.79 -10.30 -2.85
CA ASN A 109 11.58 -9.10 -2.48
C ASN A 109 12.25 -8.41 -3.66
N SER A 110 11.47 -8.07 -4.67
CA SER A 110 11.98 -7.49 -5.90
C SER A 110 13.05 -8.36 -6.59
N ASP A 111 12.80 -9.67 -6.66
CA ASP A 111 13.67 -10.61 -7.34
C ASP A 111 13.86 -10.26 -8.83
N ARG A 112 15.02 -10.62 -9.34
CA ARG A 112 15.32 -10.51 -10.77
C ARG A 112 14.67 -11.64 -11.55
N PRO A 113 14.27 -11.40 -12.82
CA PRO A 113 13.72 -12.46 -13.66
C PRO A 113 14.66 -13.66 -13.79
N ASP A 114 14.08 -14.85 -13.72
CA ASP A 114 14.76 -16.11 -14.01
C ASP A 114 15.10 -16.25 -15.52
N ALA A 115 15.70 -17.37 -15.92
CA ALA A 115 16.05 -17.63 -17.31
C ALA A 115 14.85 -17.63 -18.29
N ASN A 116 13.62 -17.78 -17.78
CA ASN A 116 12.38 -17.75 -18.55
C ASN A 116 11.69 -16.38 -18.50
N GLY A 117 12.28 -15.40 -17.82
CA GLY A 117 11.72 -14.06 -17.63
C GLY A 117 10.67 -13.95 -16.52
N ASN A 118 10.55 -14.95 -15.64
CA ASN A 118 9.56 -14.92 -14.54
C ASN A 118 10.18 -14.37 -13.26
N THR A 119 9.36 -13.69 -12.47
CA THR A 119 9.67 -13.26 -11.09
C THR A 119 8.72 -13.92 -10.10
N ILE A 120 9.18 -14.17 -8.87
CA ILE A 120 8.32 -14.56 -7.76
C ILE A 120 7.46 -13.36 -7.35
N ASP A 121 8.09 -12.20 -7.24
CA ASP A 121 7.44 -10.95 -6.90
C ASP A 121 6.81 -10.30 -8.14
N TRP A 122 5.48 -10.21 -8.14
CA TRP A 122 4.78 -9.55 -9.26
C TRP A 122 4.96 -8.03 -9.26
N LEU A 123 5.32 -7.44 -8.12
CA LEU A 123 5.61 -6.02 -7.97
C LEU A 123 7.10 -5.71 -8.13
N SER A 124 7.94 -6.71 -8.48
CA SER A 124 9.38 -6.50 -8.64
C SER A 124 9.67 -5.37 -9.61
N ILE A 125 10.52 -4.44 -9.20
CA ILE A 125 11.02 -3.35 -10.06
C ILE A 125 11.90 -3.89 -11.19
N TYR A 126 12.38 -5.12 -11.09
CA TYR A 126 13.20 -5.79 -12.12
C TYR A 126 12.38 -6.61 -13.11
N ARG A 127 11.09 -6.89 -12.83
CA ARG A 127 10.24 -7.78 -13.65
C ARG A 127 10.19 -7.38 -15.11
N TYR A 128 10.19 -6.09 -15.41
CA TYR A 128 10.17 -5.53 -16.76
C TYR A 128 11.42 -4.70 -17.06
N GLY A 129 12.46 -4.90 -16.23
CA GLY A 129 13.78 -4.35 -16.45
C GLY A 129 14.56 -5.06 -17.56
N SER A 130 15.77 -4.63 -17.81
CA SER A 130 16.66 -5.22 -18.81
C SER A 130 18.09 -5.28 -18.28
N ASN A 131 18.85 -6.31 -18.70
CA ASN A 131 20.27 -6.45 -18.32
C ASN A 131 20.53 -6.45 -16.80
N GLY A 132 19.57 -6.96 -15.99
CA GLY A 132 19.67 -6.97 -14.53
C GLY A 132 19.38 -5.63 -13.84
N GLU A 133 19.08 -4.58 -14.62
CA GLU A 133 18.70 -3.27 -14.11
C GLU A 133 17.19 -3.16 -13.90
N PRO A 134 16.74 -2.34 -12.96
CA PRO A 134 15.32 -2.12 -12.74
C PRO A 134 14.66 -1.43 -13.95
N GLU A 135 13.36 -1.62 -14.09
CA GLU A 135 12.55 -0.90 -15.06
C GLU A 135 12.67 0.62 -14.82
N ASN A 136 12.53 1.41 -15.89
CA ASN A 136 12.45 2.86 -15.77
C ASN A 136 11.33 3.27 -14.80
N VAL A 137 11.64 4.13 -13.85
CA VAL A 137 10.72 4.56 -12.78
C VAL A 137 9.39 5.07 -13.32
N TRP A 138 9.37 5.85 -14.38
CA TRP A 138 8.13 6.39 -14.94
C TRP A 138 7.32 5.33 -15.67
N ALA A 139 7.98 4.38 -16.36
CA ALA A 139 7.30 3.25 -16.96
C ALA A 139 6.65 2.37 -15.89
N TYR A 140 7.34 2.08 -14.79
CA TYR A 140 6.80 1.37 -13.65
C TYR A 140 5.62 2.14 -13.03
N THR A 141 5.79 3.43 -12.74
CA THR A 141 4.78 4.29 -12.13
C THR A 141 3.46 4.27 -12.89
N PHE A 142 3.50 4.43 -14.23
CA PHE A 142 2.28 4.53 -15.03
C PHE A 142 1.73 3.19 -15.50
N LYS A 143 2.51 2.11 -15.53
CA LYS A 143 2.04 0.82 -16.07
C LYS A 143 1.64 -0.18 -15.00
N SER A 144 2.16 -0.08 -13.77
CA SER A 144 1.97 -1.10 -12.72
C SER A 144 0.50 -1.38 -12.43
N TYR A 145 -0.36 -0.36 -12.41
CA TYR A 145 -1.79 -0.51 -12.19
C TYR A 145 -2.49 -1.51 -13.14
N PHE A 146 -1.96 -1.71 -14.35
CA PHE A 146 -2.56 -2.56 -15.38
C PHE A 146 -1.92 -3.96 -15.47
N ARG A 147 -1.02 -4.32 -14.57
CA ARG A 147 -0.21 -5.54 -14.68
C ARG A 147 -0.74 -6.73 -13.91
N ASP A 148 -1.59 -6.49 -12.94
CA ASP A 148 -2.17 -7.55 -12.13
C ASP A 148 -3.26 -8.31 -12.92
N ASP A 149 -3.20 -9.65 -12.86
CA ASP A 149 -4.26 -10.52 -13.35
C ASP A 149 -5.14 -10.97 -12.18
N PRO A 150 -6.35 -10.39 -12.01
CA PRO A 150 -7.24 -10.78 -10.92
C PRO A 150 -7.63 -12.26 -10.95
N ALA A 151 -7.67 -12.88 -12.13
CA ALA A 151 -7.98 -14.30 -12.25
C ALA A 151 -6.84 -15.20 -11.74
N GLU A 152 -5.58 -14.79 -11.97
CA GLU A 152 -4.42 -15.48 -11.41
C GLU A 152 -4.35 -15.33 -9.91
N ILE A 153 -4.53 -14.10 -9.38
CA ILE A 153 -4.59 -13.83 -7.94
C ILE A 153 -5.67 -14.68 -7.27
N TYR A 154 -6.89 -14.70 -7.85
CA TYR A 154 -7.98 -15.55 -7.36
C TYR A 154 -7.58 -17.03 -7.31
N ARG A 155 -6.98 -17.57 -8.36
CA ARG A 155 -6.55 -18.98 -8.41
C ARG A 155 -5.52 -19.30 -7.31
N GLU A 156 -4.58 -18.39 -7.05
CA GLU A 156 -3.59 -18.57 -5.97
C GLU A 156 -4.24 -18.57 -4.58
N ILE A 157 -5.10 -17.59 -4.31
CA ILE A 157 -5.81 -17.53 -3.02
C ILE A 157 -6.68 -18.77 -2.83
N LYS A 158 -7.41 -19.18 -3.88
CA LYS A 158 -8.33 -20.32 -3.85
C LYS A 158 -7.62 -21.63 -3.52
N LYS A 159 -6.38 -21.85 -4.02
CA LYS A 159 -5.58 -23.03 -3.69
C LYS A 159 -5.31 -23.18 -2.19
N ARG A 160 -5.12 -22.04 -1.48
CA ARG A 160 -4.77 -22.00 -0.05
C ARG A 160 -6.00 -21.87 0.84
N ASN A 161 -6.93 -21.02 0.46
CA ASN A 161 -8.13 -20.70 1.23
C ASN A 161 -9.30 -20.31 0.30
N PRO A 162 -10.17 -21.28 -0.08
CA PRO A 162 -11.32 -21.01 -0.95
C PRO A 162 -12.33 -20.01 -0.35
N GLY A 163 -12.46 -19.95 0.98
CA GLY A 163 -13.35 -18.98 1.66
C GLY A 163 -12.85 -17.55 1.50
N LEU A 164 -11.54 -17.35 1.66
CA LEU A 164 -10.90 -16.05 1.46
C LEU A 164 -10.97 -15.59 0.00
N ALA A 165 -10.77 -16.51 -0.96
CA ALA A 165 -10.92 -16.20 -2.37
C ALA A 165 -12.33 -15.70 -2.71
N ARG A 166 -13.39 -16.34 -2.17
CA ARG A 166 -14.77 -15.86 -2.33
C ARG A 166 -15.01 -14.50 -1.70
N PHE A 167 -14.41 -14.24 -0.54
CA PHE A 167 -14.49 -12.93 0.11
C PHE A 167 -13.82 -11.84 -0.72
N GLY A 168 -12.66 -12.10 -1.31
CA GLY A 168 -12.01 -11.15 -2.23
C GLY A 168 -12.87 -10.85 -3.47
N VAL A 169 -13.56 -11.85 -4.04
CA VAL A 169 -14.53 -11.61 -5.11
C VAL A 169 -15.71 -10.76 -4.62
N PHE A 170 -16.22 -11.01 -3.41
CA PHE A 170 -17.27 -10.19 -2.81
C PHE A 170 -16.84 -8.72 -2.66
N GLU A 171 -15.60 -8.45 -2.22
CA GLU A 171 -15.04 -7.10 -2.16
C GLU A 171 -15.03 -6.42 -3.54
N ILE A 172 -14.61 -7.16 -4.59
CA ILE A 172 -14.63 -6.64 -5.97
C ILE A 172 -16.06 -6.31 -6.42
N LEU A 173 -17.00 -7.21 -6.17
CA LEU A 173 -18.41 -6.99 -6.55
C LEU A 173 -19.01 -5.78 -5.83
N CYS A 174 -18.71 -5.57 -4.54
CA CYS A 174 -19.13 -4.39 -3.80
C CYS A 174 -18.52 -3.10 -4.37
N SER A 175 -17.25 -3.13 -4.74
CA SER A 175 -16.57 -2.00 -5.37
C SER A 175 -17.16 -1.67 -6.74
N VAL A 176 -17.39 -2.68 -7.57
CA VAL A 176 -18.05 -2.52 -8.88
C VAL A 176 -19.47 -1.97 -8.73
N LEU A 177 -20.23 -2.49 -7.77
CA LEU A 177 -21.59 -2.01 -7.48
C LEU A 177 -21.58 -0.54 -7.06
N LEU A 178 -20.66 -0.13 -6.18
CA LEU A 178 -20.50 1.27 -5.78
C LEU A 178 -20.22 2.17 -6.99
N VAL A 179 -19.33 1.74 -7.87
CA VAL A 179 -18.99 2.49 -9.10
C VAL A 179 -20.20 2.59 -10.02
N LEU A 180 -20.94 1.50 -10.25
CA LEU A 180 -22.15 1.50 -11.09
C LEU A 180 -23.24 2.42 -10.51
N VAL A 181 -23.49 2.34 -9.21
CA VAL A 181 -24.43 3.24 -8.52
C VAL A 181 -23.97 4.69 -8.65
N GLY A 182 -22.68 4.95 -8.48
CA GLY A 182 -22.10 6.26 -8.69
C GLY A 182 -22.37 6.82 -10.10
N PHE A 183 -22.18 6.00 -11.14
CA PHE A 183 -22.48 6.40 -12.53
C PHE A 183 -23.97 6.68 -12.77
N VAL A 184 -24.86 5.91 -12.15
CA VAL A 184 -26.31 6.14 -12.26
C VAL A 184 -26.72 7.46 -11.58
N LEU A 185 -26.13 7.74 -10.41
CA LEU A 185 -26.50 8.91 -9.62
C LEU A 185 -25.80 10.20 -10.07
N ASN A 186 -24.53 10.15 -10.41
CA ASN A 186 -23.74 11.31 -10.88
C ASN A 186 -22.57 10.87 -11.79
N TRP A 187 -22.85 10.58 -13.06
CA TRP A 187 -21.84 10.17 -14.04
C TRP A 187 -20.75 11.22 -14.26
N LYS A 188 -21.07 12.52 -14.08
CA LYS A 188 -20.10 13.62 -14.25
C LYS A 188 -19.02 13.53 -13.19
N PHE A 189 -19.40 13.32 -11.92
CA PHE A 189 -18.46 13.09 -10.83
C PHE A 189 -17.61 11.84 -11.12
N MET A 190 -18.22 10.74 -11.54
CA MET A 190 -17.48 9.50 -11.79
C MET A 190 -16.41 9.68 -12.87
N LEU A 191 -16.75 10.31 -13.99
CA LEU A 191 -15.78 10.61 -15.05
C LEU A 191 -14.71 11.61 -14.59
N PHE A 192 -15.10 12.63 -13.82
CA PHE A 192 -14.18 13.61 -13.25
C PHE A 192 -13.15 12.94 -12.33
N MET A 193 -13.53 11.91 -11.56
CA MET A 193 -12.65 11.24 -10.60
C MET A 193 -11.65 10.28 -11.24
N VAL A 194 -11.89 9.80 -12.47
CA VAL A 194 -11.00 8.82 -13.15
C VAL A 194 -9.51 9.25 -13.14
N PRO A 195 -9.13 10.46 -13.58
CA PRO A 195 -7.73 10.85 -13.61
C PRO A 195 -7.10 10.94 -12.21
N PHE A 196 -7.85 11.38 -11.20
CA PHE A 196 -7.34 11.47 -9.83
C PHE A 196 -7.19 10.10 -9.17
N TYR A 197 -8.14 9.20 -9.43
CA TYR A 197 -8.05 7.82 -9.02
C TYR A 197 -6.80 7.13 -9.59
N TYR A 198 -6.62 7.24 -10.91
CA TYR A 198 -5.45 6.67 -11.57
C TYR A 198 -4.14 7.31 -11.09
N LEU A 199 -4.11 8.63 -10.92
CA LEU A 199 -2.96 9.34 -10.38
C LEU A 199 -2.59 8.84 -8.97
N GLY A 200 -3.59 8.56 -8.12
CA GLY A 200 -3.36 8.02 -6.78
C GLY A 200 -2.64 6.66 -6.79
N HIS A 201 -3.05 5.77 -7.70
CA HIS A 201 -2.35 4.49 -7.91
C HIS A 201 -0.95 4.67 -8.49
N CYS A 202 -0.77 5.62 -9.42
CA CYS A 202 0.56 5.97 -9.92
C CYS A 202 1.49 6.47 -8.80
N LEU A 203 0.99 7.33 -7.90
CA LEU A 203 1.76 7.82 -6.75
C LEU A 203 2.11 6.68 -5.78
N SER A 204 1.22 5.70 -5.59
CA SER A 204 1.53 4.51 -4.80
C SER A 204 2.62 3.65 -5.45
N SER A 205 2.53 3.43 -6.77
CA SER A 205 3.57 2.69 -7.52
C SER A 205 4.91 3.42 -7.51
N LEU A 206 4.91 4.75 -7.60
CA LEU A 206 6.13 5.57 -7.48
C LEU A 206 6.79 5.39 -6.12
N ASN A 207 5.98 5.38 -5.05
CA ASN A 207 6.46 5.12 -3.69
C ASN A 207 7.09 3.72 -3.61
N GLY A 208 6.39 2.69 -4.08
CA GLY A 208 6.87 1.30 -4.06
C GLY A 208 8.16 1.09 -4.89
N TRP A 209 8.31 1.80 -6.01
CA TRP A 209 9.55 1.72 -6.78
C TRP A 209 10.76 2.21 -5.97
N TYR A 210 10.64 3.33 -5.27
CA TYR A 210 11.72 3.87 -4.43
C TYR A 210 11.91 3.13 -3.10
N GLU A 211 10.93 2.37 -2.66
CA GLU A 211 11.06 1.44 -1.53
C GLU A 211 12.03 0.28 -1.81
N HIS A 212 12.33 0.02 -3.10
CA HIS A 212 13.22 -1.06 -3.53
C HIS A 212 14.41 -0.61 -4.38
N TRP A 213 14.40 0.64 -4.86
CA TRP A 213 15.48 1.15 -5.71
C TRP A 213 16.82 1.21 -4.97
N ARG A 214 17.79 0.47 -5.49
CA ARG A 214 19.09 0.24 -4.84
C ARG A 214 19.04 -0.65 -3.58
N GLY A 215 17.93 -1.31 -3.30
CA GLY A 215 17.90 -2.43 -2.37
C GLY A 215 18.71 -3.60 -2.92
N ASN A 216 19.17 -4.48 -2.04
CA ASN A 216 19.87 -5.69 -2.43
C ASN A 216 18.93 -6.91 -2.29
N PRO A 217 18.37 -7.43 -3.41
CA PRO A 217 17.42 -8.55 -3.36
C PRO A 217 18.05 -9.87 -2.87
N ASP A 218 19.39 -9.98 -2.85
CA ASP A 218 20.10 -11.19 -2.46
C ASP A 218 20.40 -11.22 -0.92
N LEU A 219 20.20 -10.10 -0.23
CA LEU A 219 20.52 -9.97 1.19
C LEU A 219 19.29 -9.54 2.01
N PRO A 220 18.68 -10.45 2.80
CA PRO A 220 17.41 -10.19 3.49
C PRO A 220 17.32 -8.91 4.32
N ILE A 221 18.39 -8.54 5.00
CA ILE A 221 18.42 -7.33 5.83
C ILE A 221 18.49 -6.02 5.00
N ALA A 222 18.79 -6.14 3.69
CA ALA A 222 18.94 -5.03 2.76
C ALA A 222 17.94 -5.09 1.59
N TRP A 223 16.88 -5.85 1.69
CA TRP A 223 15.86 -6.02 0.65
C TRP A 223 15.10 -4.74 0.30
N GLY A 224 14.85 -3.90 1.29
CA GLY A 224 14.19 -2.61 1.12
C GLY A 224 15.16 -1.44 1.27
N VAL A 225 14.64 -0.27 0.96
CA VAL A 225 15.28 1.04 1.13
C VAL A 225 14.55 1.79 2.22
N SER A 226 15.27 2.42 3.16
CA SER A 226 14.62 3.13 4.26
C SER A 226 14.76 4.65 4.13
N SER A 227 13.79 5.36 4.70
CA SER A 227 13.80 6.80 4.89
C SER A 227 13.47 7.12 6.35
N TYR A 228 14.40 7.75 7.04
CA TYR A 228 14.23 8.11 8.46
C TYR A 228 13.70 9.53 8.66
N SER A 229 13.10 10.14 7.62
CA SER A 229 12.44 11.43 7.74
C SER A 229 11.31 11.37 8.78
N LYS A 230 11.42 12.19 9.83
CA LYS A 230 10.49 12.18 10.96
C LYS A 230 9.05 12.50 10.52
N LEU A 231 8.88 13.49 9.65
CA LEU A 231 7.56 13.89 9.16
C LEU A 231 6.92 12.79 8.30
N TYR A 232 7.71 12.16 7.43
CA TYR A 232 7.24 11.05 6.62
C TYR A 232 6.78 9.88 7.50
N ASN A 233 7.60 9.45 8.44
CA ASN A 233 7.27 8.34 9.33
C ASN A 233 6.09 8.65 10.26
N LEU A 234 5.93 9.89 10.69
CA LEU A 234 4.76 10.31 11.48
C LEU A 234 3.46 10.21 10.66
N ILE A 235 3.47 10.73 9.42
CA ILE A 235 2.26 10.80 8.58
C ILE A 235 1.95 9.46 7.93
N TRP A 236 2.95 8.68 7.50
CA TRP A 236 2.81 7.37 6.83
C TRP A 236 3.00 6.18 7.76
N PHE A 237 2.66 6.30 9.06
CA PHE A 237 2.64 5.19 10.02
C PHE A 237 3.92 4.34 9.99
N ASN A 238 5.10 5.00 10.02
CA ASN A 238 6.43 4.38 9.97
C ASN A 238 6.73 3.59 8.68
N ASN A 239 6.07 3.87 7.58
CA ASN A 239 6.34 3.25 6.27
C ASN A 239 7.78 3.51 5.77
N GLY A 240 8.43 4.57 6.26
CA GLY A 240 9.81 4.88 5.92
C GLY A 240 10.84 3.85 6.42
N TYR A 241 10.49 3.02 7.41
CA TYR A 241 11.33 1.89 7.87
C TYR A 241 11.14 0.66 6.98
N HIS A 242 11.25 0.81 5.65
CA HIS A 242 10.86 -0.22 4.72
C HIS A 242 11.84 -1.42 4.67
N ALA A 243 13.15 -1.19 4.84
CA ALA A 243 14.13 -2.27 4.96
C ALA A 243 13.91 -3.08 6.24
N GLU A 244 13.59 -2.42 7.36
CA GLU A 244 13.22 -3.06 8.63
C GLU A 244 11.93 -3.87 8.47
N HIS A 245 10.95 -3.31 7.74
CA HIS A 245 9.69 -3.95 7.45
C HIS A 245 9.89 -5.23 6.62
N HIS A 246 10.67 -5.20 5.55
CA HIS A 246 11.00 -6.39 4.76
C HIS A 246 11.75 -7.45 5.57
N TYR A 247 12.65 -7.02 6.45
CA TYR A 247 13.38 -7.95 7.33
C TYR A 247 12.47 -8.60 8.38
N ARG A 248 11.45 -7.88 8.88
CA ARG A 248 10.50 -8.34 9.90
C ARG A 248 9.07 -7.91 9.58
N PRO A 249 8.43 -8.45 8.54
CA PRO A 249 7.15 -7.94 8.03
C PRO A 249 5.96 -8.07 9.01
N LYS A 250 6.06 -8.97 10.00
CA LYS A 250 5.06 -9.09 11.08
C LYS A 250 5.33 -8.18 12.28
N HIS A 251 6.39 -7.38 12.22
CA HIS A 251 6.67 -6.43 13.30
C HIS A 251 5.69 -5.27 13.20
N HIS A 252 5.05 -4.94 14.33
CA HIS A 252 3.97 -3.95 14.33
C HIS A 252 4.51 -2.55 13.99
N TRP A 253 3.77 -1.77 13.21
CA TRP A 253 4.19 -0.46 12.72
C TRP A 253 4.65 0.50 13.83
N THR A 254 4.02 0.47 15.02
CA THR A 254 4.43 1.30 16.16
C THR A 254 5.78 0.91 16.75
N LYS A 255 6.35 -0.20 16.34
CA LYS A 255 7.60 -0.77 16.86
C LYS A 255 8.75 -0.73 15.86
N MET A 256 8.54 -0.19 14.67
CA MET A 256 9.58 -0.16 13.62
C MET A 256 10.82 0.62 14.04
N HIS A 257 10.66 1.74 14.75
CA HIS A 257 11.81 2.46 15.30
C HIS A 257 12.61 1.64 16.33
N GLU A 258 11.93 0.90 17.20
CA GLU A 258 12.62 0.00 18.16
C GLU A 258 13.39 -1.10 17.43
N LEU A 259 12.81 -1.67 16.37
CA LEU A 259 13.48 -2.67 15.53
C LEU A 259 14.71 -2.07 14.85
N HIS A 260 14.58 -0.88 14.25
CA HIS A 260 15.71 -0.17 13.65
C HIS A 260 16.89 -0.04 14.61
N LEU A 261 16.67 0.43 15.84
CA LEU A 261 17.71 0.57 16.85
C LEU A 261 18.40 -0.75 17.20
N GLN A 262 17.71 -1.89 17.07
CA GLN A 262 18.28 -3.22 17.35
C GLN A 262 19.16 -3.76 16.22
N ILE A 263 18.90 -3.34 14.97
CA ILE A 263 19.55 -3.91 13.79
C ILE A 263 20.37 -2.88 12.98
N ALA A 264 20.40 -1.61 13.41
CA ALA A 264 21.03 -0.51 12.67
C ALA A 264 22.50 -0.80 12.28
N ASP A 265 23.30 -1.34 13.20
CA ASP A 265 24.70 -1.68 12.91
C ASP A 265 24.79 -2.76 11.82
N LYS A 266 23.97 -3.80 11.91
CA LYS A 266 23.90 -4.87 10.90
C LYS A 266 23.43 -4.36 9.54
N GLN A 267 22.45 -3.44 9.52
CA GLN A 267 21.99 -2.80 8.29
C GLN A 267 23.10 -1.94 7.66
N LYS A 268 23.84 -1.21 8.48
CA LYS A 268 24.99 -0.40 8.03
C LYS A 268 26.09 -1.28 7.44
N GLU A 269 26.45 -2.37 8.10
CA GLU A 269 27.42 -3.37 7.60
C GLU A 269 26.95 -4.03 6.29
N ALA A 270 25.66 -4.29 6.16
CA ALA A 270 25.03 -4.86 4.97
C ALA A 270 24.84 -3.85 3.82
N GLY A 271 25.14 -2.56 4.04
CA GLY A 271 25.03 -1.52 3.03
C GLY A 271 23.58 -1.17 2.68
N VAL A 272 22.63 -1.24 3.63
CA VAL A 272 21.24 -0.84 3.40
C VAL A 272 21.19 0.58 2.84
N HIS A 273 20.51 0.74 1.71
CA HIS A 273 20.35 2.05 1.11
C HIS A 273 19.34 2.89 1.89
N VAL A 274 19.71 4.14 2.18
CA VAL A 274 18.87 5.10 2.91
C VAL A 274 18.71 6.36 2.08
N ILE A 275 17.46 6.82 1.91
CA ILE A 275 17.16 8.06 1.22
C ILE A 275 16.71 9.14 2.20
N THR A 276 16.92 10.41 1.81
CA THR A 276 16.59 11.57 2.65
C THR A 276 15.12 11.92 2.60
N TRP A 277 14.52 11.82 1.41
CA TRP A 277 13.11 12.16 1.15
C TRP A 277 12.17 10.99 1.48
N SER A 278 10.86 11.25 1.52
CA SER A 278 9.88 10.15 1.47
C SER A 278 10.06 9.36 0.18
N HIS A 279 9.69 8.07 0.17
CA HIS A 279 9.83 7.22 -1.01
C HIS A 279 9.11 7.82 -2.24
N GLY A 280 7.89 8.34 -2.08
CA GLY A 280 7.17 9.01 -3.18
C GLY A 280 7.87 10.26 -3.75
N LEU A 281 8.87 10.80 -3.07
CA LEU A 281 9.73 11.90 -3.51
C LEU A 281 11.17 11.43 -3.80
N GLY A 282 11.40 10.14 -3.92
CA GLY A 282 12.72 9.55 -4.14
C GLY A 282 13.42 10.05 -5.42
N PHE A 283 12.66 10.53 -6.40
CA PHE A 283 13.23 11.14 -7.62
C PHE A 283 13.98 12.45 -7.35
N LEU A 284 13.81 13.06 -6.17
CA LEU A 284 14.57 14.24 -5.72
C LEU A 284 15.88 13.85 -5.02
N GLN A 285 16.11 12.54 -4.78
CA GLN A 285 17.34 12.07 -4.14
C GLN A 285 18.54 12.33 -5.06
N PRO A 286 19.64 12.93 -4.57
CA PRO A 286 20.87 13.07 -5.35
C PRO A 286 21.36 11.72 -5.87
N LYS A 287 21.88 11.71 -7.10
CA LYS A 287 22.39 10.50 -7.75
C LYS A 287 23.68 10.00 -7.10
#